data_5a4eaa1c63b83daaced00dde7a829386
#
_entry.id   5a4eaa1c63b83daaced00dde7a829386
#
_cell.length_a   1.000
_cell.length_b   1.000
_cell.length_c   1.000
_cell.angle_alpha   90.00
_cell.angle_beta   90.00
_cell.angle_gamma   90.00
#
_symmetry.space_group_name_H-M   'P 1'
#
loop_
_entity.id
_entity.type
_entity.pdbx_description
1 polymer ?
#
loop_
_entity_poly.entity_id
_entity_poly.type
_entity_poly.pdbx_seq_one_letter_code
_entity_poly.pdbx_strand_id
1 'polypeptide(L)'
;YCKNKIKNIDLKLIHNSRIAVKKDMKLSIIFNPINFFILSEFSKKFEGNKVMMTILASILHLCRLTDLKSQSQFPYWVPKKNIVERNVLILINKKIEELIKKKINLNLNKIKNFKELCKKGKNILILNKPIQKITNNDIPNESVDILITDPPYYDQVAYSEYLKIWEYFCKFKTNFKSILIFK
;
A
#
# COMPACT_ATOMS: atom_id res chain seq x y z
N TYR A 1 19.68 -14.27 15.96
CA TYR A 1 18.42 -13.98 16.65
C TYR A 1 17.29 -13.60 15.68
N CYS A 2 17.46 -12.58 14.83
CA CYS A 2 16.44 -12.14 13.87
C CYS A 2 16.05 -13.22 12.85
N LYS A 3 17.02 -13.96 12.31
CA LYS A 3 16.75 -15.01 11.31
C LYS A 3 15.85 -16.13 11.82
N ASN A 4 16.01 -16.54 13.07
CA ASN A 4 15.20 -17.62 13.66
C ASN A 4 13.75 -17.17 13.96
N LYS A 5 13.54 -15.93 14.41
CA LYS A 5 12.20 -15.36 14.60
C LYS A 5 11.44 -15.15 13.28
N ILE A 6 12.16 -14.83 12.21
CA ILE A 6 11.55 -14.60 10.87
C ILE A 6 10.94 -15.90 10.32
N LYS A 7 11.55 -17.05 10.52
CA LYS A 7 11.08 -18.35 9.96
C LYS A 7 9.63 -18.68 10.31
N ASN A 8 9.16 -18.26 11.48
CA ASN A 8 7.82 -18.62 12.00
C ASN A 8 6.72 -17.63 11.57
N ILE A 9 7.09 -16.47 11.03
CA ILE A 9 6.14 -15.38 10.71
C ILE A 9 6.15 -15.00 9.23
N ASP A 10 6.86 -15.76 8.41
CA ASP A 10 7.08 -15.43 7.01
C ASP A 10 5.93 -15.91 6.10
N LEU A 11 5.54 -15.08 5.15
CA LEU A 11 4.44 -15.32 4.21
C LEU A 11 4.98 -15.84 2.88
N LYS A 12 4.32 -16.83 2.28
CA LYS A 12 4.59 -17.24 0.90
C LYS A 12 4.08 -16.19 -0.08
N LEU A 13 4.92 -15.84 -1.06
CA LEU A 13 4.56 -14.96 -2.16
C LEU A 13 3.75 -15.73 -3.22
N ILE A 14 2.94 -15.01 -3.98
CA ILE A 14 2.25 -15.56 -5.14
C ILE A 14 3.27 -15.78 -6.25
N HIS A 15 3.33 -17.01 -6.79
CA HIS A 15 4.21 -17.31 -7.91
C HIS A 15 3.83 -16.47 -9.14
N ASN A 16 4.80 -15.73 -9.68
CA ASN A 16 4.64 -14.99 -10.92
C ASN A 16 6.01 -14.80 -11.59
N SER A 17 6.19 -15.44 -12.73
CA SER A 17 7.45 -15.40 -13.49
C SER A 17 7.79 -14.01 -14.02
N ARG A 18 6.80 -13.17 -14.30
CA ARG A 18 6.98 -11.80 -14.81
C ARG A 18 7.72 -10.89 -13.83
N ILE A 19 7.52 -11.13 -12.53
CA ILE A 19 8.18 -10.38 -11.45
C ILE A 19 9.25 -11.23 -10.74
N ALA A 20 9.70 -12.30 -11.40
CA ALA A 20 10.73 -13.22 -10.92
C ALA A 20 10.43 -13.88 -9.57
N VAL A 21 9.17 -13.96 -9.15
CA VAL A 21 8.75 -14.67 -7.93
C VAL A 21 8.58 -16.16 -8.28
N LYS A 22 9.46 -16.99 -7.75
CA LYS A 22 9.41 -18.45 -7.91
C LYS A 22 8.40 -19.07 -6.95
N LYS A 23 8.02 -20.32 -7.25
CA LYS A 23 7.20 -21.14 -6.34
C LYS A 23 7.87 -21.22 -4.95
N ASP A 24 7.06 -21.12 -3.92
CA ASP A 24 7.47 -21.20 -2.50
C ASP A 24 8.44 -20.11 -2.01
N MET A 25 8.66 -19.06 -2.79
CA MET A 25 9.39 -17.89 -2.29
C MET A 25 8.64 -17.21 -1.14
N LYS A 26 9.41 -16.78 -0.15
CA LYS A 26 8.89 -16.10 1.03
C LYS A 26 9.09 -14.60 0.96
N LEU A 27 8.20 -13.86 1.65
CA LEU A 27 8.24 -12.40 1.67
C LEU A 27 9.56 -11.85 2.22
N SER A 28 10.14 -12.52 3.21
CA SER A 28 11.41 -12.11 3.82
C SER A 28 12.58 -12.01 2.84
N ILE A 29 12.53 -12.72 1.71
CA ILE A 29 13.65 -12.70 0.73
C ILE A 29 13.85 -11.34 0.07
N ILE A 30 12.80 -10.54 0.01
CA ILE A 30 12.86 -9.20 -0.61
C ILE A 30 13.23 -8.09 0.37
N PHE A 31 13.56 -8.44 1.61
CA PHE A 31 14.01 -7.50 2.64
C PHE A 31 15.35 -7.93 3.24
N ASN A 32 16.11 -6.96 3.70
CA ASN A 32 17.16 -7.25 4.68
C ASN A 32 16.51 -7.84 5.94
N PRO A 33 17.07 -8.88 6.58
CA PRO A 33 16.50 -9.50 7.77
C PRO A 33 16.23 -8.53 8.93
N ILE A 34 17.10 -7.55 9.13
CA ILE A 34 16.93 -6.52 10.15
C ILE A 34 15.73 -5.63 9.82
N ASN A 35 15.64 -5.16 8.57
CA ASN A 35 14.52 -4.36 8.11
C ASN A 35 13.19 -5.11 8.23
N PHE A 36 13.15 -6.37 7.81
CA PHE A 36 11.96 -7.21 7.92
C PHE A 36 11.50 -7.35 9.38
N PHE A 37 12.45 -7.58 10.29
CA PHE A 37 12.17 -7.67 11.73
C PHE A 37 11.63 -6.37 12.30
N ILE A 38 12.28 -5.22 12.01
CA ILE A 38 11.85 -3.90 12.48
C ILE A 38 10.44 -3.58 11.97
N LEU A 39 10.17 -3.80 10.68
CA LEU A 39 8.85 -3.58 10.08
C LEU A 39 7.78 -4.46 10.74
N SER A 40 8.11 -5.72 11.04
CA SER A 40 7.18 -6.66 11.68
C SER A 40 6.84 -6.24 13.12
N GLU A 41 7.84 -5.82 13.88
CA GLU A 41 7.63 -5.32 15.25
C GLU A 41 6.88 -3.98 15.26
N PHE A 42 7.19 -3.08 14.33
CA PHE A 42 6.44 -1.83 14.14
C PHE A 42 4.96 -2.11 13.82
N SER A 43 4.71 -3.01 12.88
CA SER A 43 3.36 -3.44 12.51
C SER A 43 2.56 -3.95 13.71
N LYS A 44 3.14 -4.82 14.53
CA LYS A 44 2.50 -5.34 15.74
C LYS A 44 2.25 -4.25 16.78
N LYS A 45 3.26 -3.44 17.06
CA LYS A 45 3.19 -2.40 18.10
C LYS A 45 2.12 -1.34 17.80
N PHE A 46 1.93 -1.02 16.55
CA PHE A 46 1.02 0.05 16.11
C PHE A 46 -0.23 -0.47 15.38
N GLU A 47 -0.55 -1.75 15.53
CA GLU A 47 -1.77 -2.32 14.97
C GLU A 47 -3.00 -1.52 15.43
N GLY A 48 -3.88 -1.18 14.49
CA GLY A 48 -5.06 -0.33 14.75
C GLY A 48 -4.79 1.18 14.77
N ASN A 49 -3.56 1.64 14.91
CA ASN A 49 -3.22 3.07 14.81
C ASN A 49 -3.14 3.50 13.34
N LYS A 50 -4.20 4.17 12.85
CA LYS A 50 -4.33 4.55 11.43
C LYS A 50 -3.17 5.42 10.93
N VAL A 51 -2.69 6.35 11.72
CA VAL A 51 -1.59 7.25 11.32
C VAL A 51 -0.29 6.46 11.16
N MET A 52 0.06 5.65 12.16
CA MET A 52 1.29 4.86 12.11
C MET A 52 1.23 3.79 11.01
N MET A 53 0.07 3.17 10.79
CA MET A 53 -0.11 2.22 9.68
C MET A 53 -0.04 2.90 8.30
N THR A 54 -0.48 4.16 8.18
CA THR A 54 -0.30 4.95 6.95
C THR A 54 1.17 5.28 6.70
N ILE A 55 1.91 5.65 7.75
CA ILE A 55 3.37 5.85 7.67
C ILE A 55 4.04 4.56 7.19
N LEU A 56 3.74 3.45 7.84
CA LEU A 56 4.27 2.14 7.48
C LEU A 56 3.97 1.83 6.00
N ALA A 57 2.72 1.91 5.58
CA ALA A 57 2.31 1.64 4.21
C ALA A 57 3.07 2.49 3.18
N SER A 58 3.34 3.75 3.50
CA SER A 58 4.02 4.68 2.60
C SER A 58 5.50 4.39 2.37
N ILE A 59 6.16 3.68 3.30
CA ILE A 59 7.59 3.38 3.22
C ILE A 59 7.91 1.94 2.80
N LEU A 60 6.94 1.01 2.87
CA LEU A 60 7.18 -0.42 2.64
C LEU A 60 7.92 -0.70 1.32
N HIS A 61 7.52 -0.05 0.24
CA HIS A 61 8.14 -0.22 -1.07
C HIS A 61 9.61 0.27 -1.10
N LEU A 62 9.97 1.21 -0.24
CA LEU A 62 11.34 1.72 -0.11
C LEU A 62 12.22 0.84 0.78
N CYS A 63 11.62 0.10 1.72
CA CYS A 63 12.35 -0.72 2.69
C CYS A 63 12.83 -2.06 2.14
N ARG A 64 12.30 -2.50 0.99
CA ARG A 64 12.72 -3.73 0.33
C ARG A 64 14.10 -3.57 -0.33
N LEU A 65 14.76 -4.68 -0.54
CA LEU A 65 15.97 -4.75 -1.35
C LEU A 65 15.62 -4.39 -2.81
N THR A 66 16.31 -3.40 -3.36
CA THR A 66 16.08 -2.94 -4.73
C THR A 66 17.33 -3.03 -5.56
N ASP A 67 17.19 -3.14 -6.87
CA ASP A 67 18.32 -3.03 -7.79
C ASP A 67 18.78 -1.57 -7.88
N LEU A 68 20.10 -1.34 -7.92
CA LEU A 68 20.68 0.00 -8.01
C LEU A 68 20.17 0.80 -9.22
N LYS A 69 19.97 0.13 -10.35
CA LYS A 69 19.50 0.74 -11.60
C LYS A 69 17.97 0.93 -11.64
N SER A 70 17.22 0.24 -10.78
CA SER A 70 15.76 0.18 -10.81
C SER A 70 15.15 0.52 -9.46
N GLN A 71 15.68 1.52 -8.78
CA GLN A 71 15.38 1.84 -7.38
C GLN A 71 13.90 2.06 -7.05
N SER A 72 13.13 2.55 -8.01
CA SER A 72 11.70 2.87 -7.82
C SER A 72 10.75 1.85 -8.43
N GLN A 73 11.26 0.81 -9.09
CA GLN A 73 10.42 0.02 -9.96
C GLN A 73 9.77 -1.18 -9.27
N PHE A 74 8.47 -1.21 -9.36
CA PHE A 74 7.60 -2.31 -8.98
C PHE A 74 7.83 -3.62 -9.77
N PRO A 75 8.26 -3.64 -11.05
CA PRO A 75 8.37 -4.89 -11.80
C PRO A 75 9.37 -5.90 -11.23
N TYR A 76 10.30 -5.45 -10.39
CA TYR A 76 11.34 -6.32 -9.85
C TYR A 76 11.21 -6.48 -8.34
N TRP A 77 10.37 -7.42 -7.92
CA TRP A 77 10.24 -7.78 -6.52
C TRP A 77 11.50 -8.45 -5.97
N VAL A 78 12.09 -9.30 -6.79
CA VAL A 78 13.30 -10.01 -6.40
C VAL A 78 14.51 -9.19 -6.79
N PRO A 79 15.39 -8.84 -5.85
CA PRO A 79 16.56 -8.04 -6.14
C PRO A 79 17.53 -8.80 -7.05
N LYS A 80 18.12 -8.07 -7.99
CA LYS A 80 19.18 -8.56 -8.87
C LYS A 80 20.54 -8.41 -8.20
N LYS A 81 21.64 -8.40 -8.99
CA LYS A 81 23.01 -8.45 -8.48
C LYS A 81 23.44 -7.23 -7.65
N ASN A 82 23.05 -6.03 -8.03
CA ASN A 82 23.46 -4.79 -7.36
C ASN A 82 22.33 -4.30 -6.46
N ILE A 83 22.37 -4.68 -5.19
CA ILE A 83 21.33 -4.42 -4.23
C ILE A 83 21.55 -3.10 -3.50
N VAL A 84 20.51 -2.30 -3.37
CA VAL A 84 20.48 -1.12 -2.51
C VAL A 84 19.62 -1.43 -1.29
N GLU A 85 20.19 -1.20 -0.12
CA GLU A 85 19.51 -1.27 1.16
C GLU A 85 19.23 0.13 1.71
N ARG A 86 18.09 0.28 2.36
CA ARG A 86 17.72 1.52 3.05
C ARG A 86 17.41 1.23 4.51
N ASN A 87 17.83 2.13 5.38
CA ASN A 87 17.54 2.01 6.80
C ASN A 87 16.09 2.39 7.08
N VAL A 88 15.31 1.44 7.60
CA VAL A 88 13.89 1.59 7.90
C VAL A 88 13.63 2.71 8.92
N LEU A 89 14.46 2.83 9.96
CA LEU A 89 14.27 3.84 11.01
C LEU A 89 14.45 5.26 10.44
N ILE A 90 15.42 5.44 9.55
CA ILE A 90 15.62 6.72 8.86
C ILE A 90 14.40 7.05 7.98
N LEU A 91 13.84 6.07 7.28
CA LEU A 91 12.66 6.28 6.44
C LEU A 91 11.43 6.63 7.28
N ILE A 92 11.22 5.96 8.41
CA ILE A 92 10.13 6.28 9.34
C ILE A 92 10.26 7.72 9.83
N ASN A 93 11.44 8.10 10.34
CA ASN A 93 11.68 9.45 10.86
C ASN A 93 11.45 10.53 9.81
N LYS A 94 12.02 10.36 8.60
CA LYS A 94 11.78 11.28 7.49
C LYS A 94 10.28 11.42 7.18
N LYS A 95 9.54 10.30 7.19
CA LYS A 95 8.10 10.34 6.90
C LYS A 95 7.29 11.04 7.98
N ILE A 96 7.66 10.86 9.24
CA ILE A 96 7.07 11.60 10.37
C ILE A 96 7.35 13.11 10.22
N GLU A 97 8.60 13.50 9.96
CA GLU A 97 8.97 14.90 9.75
C GLU A 97 8.21 15.53 8.56
N GLU A 98 8.08 14.82 7.45
CA GLU A 98 7.30 15.27 6.31
C GLU A 98 5.83 15.53 6.68
N LEU A 99 5.22 14.63 7.45
CA LEU A 99 3.83 14.79 7.90
C LEU A 99 3.67 15.98 8.86
N ILE A 100 4.64 16.19 9.74
CA ILE A 100 4.64 17.34 10.67
C ILE A 100 4.79 18.65 9.89
N LYS A 101 5.75 18.70 8.95
CA LYS A 101 5.99 19.89 8.12
C LYS A 101 4.84 20.21 7.17
N LYS A 102 4.24 19.15 6.58
CA LYS A 102 3.09 19.26 5.69
C LYS A 102 1.77 19.29 6.43
N LYS A 103 1.69 20.01 7.54
CA LYS A 103 0.43 20.26 8.25
C LYS A 103 -0.46 21.14 7.35
N ILE A 104 -0.97 20.51 6.29
CA ILE A 104 -1.93 21.12 5.38
C ILE A 104 -3.23 21.19 6.16
N ASN A 105 -3.57 22.37 6.66
CA ASN A 105 -4.92 22.66 7.13
C ASN A 105 -5.86 22.71 5.91
N LEU A 106 -6.12 21.54 5.36
CA LEU A 106 -7.26 21.38 4.49
C LEU A 106 -8.48 21.48 5.40
N ASN A 107 -9.08 22.67 5.50
CA ASN A 107 -10.37 22.85 6.18
C ASN A 107 -11.47 22.11 5.41
N LEU A 108 -11.33 20.77 5.30
CA LEU A 108 -12.27 19.91 4.63
C LEU A 108 -13.18 19.25 5.66
N ASN A 109 -14.48 19.39 5.47
CA ASN A 109 -15.48 18.71 6.27
C ASN A 109 -15.70 17.31 5.67
N LYS A 110 -15.30 16.25 6.41
CA LYS A 110 -15.64 14.88 6.03
C LYS A 110 -17.12 14.65 6.30
N ILE A 111 -17.85 14.35 5.24
CA ILE A 111 -19.30 14.12 5.27
C ILE A 111 -19.62 12.64 5.07
N LYS A 112 -20.86 12.25 5.40
CA LYS A 112 -21.32 10.84 5.38
C LYS A 112 -22.04 10.45 4.10
N ASN A 113 -22.69 11.39 3.44
CA ASN A 113 -23.50 11.13 2.26
C ASN A 113 -23.46 12.28 1.26
N PHE A 114 -23.91 12.03 0.03
CA PHE A 114 -23.88 13.01 -1.06
C PHE A 114 -24.74 14.25 -0.78
N LYS A 115 -25.87 14.11 -0.09
CA LYS A 115 -26.75 15.27 0.22
C LYS A 115 -26.04 16.32 1.08
N GLU A 116 -25.10 15.90 1.91
CA GLU A 116 -24.27 16.82 2.71
C GLU A 116 -23.19 17.49 1.86
N LEU A 117 -22.78 16.91 0.74
CA LEU A 117 -21.76 17.47 -0.15
C LEU A 117 -22.20 18.82 -0.73
N CYS A 118 -23.48 18.95 -1.06
CA CYS A 118 -24.08 20.15 -1.64
C CYS A 118 -24.27 21.31 -0.63
N LYS A 119 -24.01 21.10 0.66
CA LYS A 119 -24.09 22.18 1.66
C LYS A 119 -22.87 23.11 1.52
N LYS A 120 -23.06 24.38 1.95
CA LYS A 120 -21.95 25.37 1.93
C LYS A 120 -20.72 24.84 2.69
N GLY A 121 -19.55 25.00 2.07
CA GLY A 121 -18.27 24.62 2.66
C GLY A 121 -17.41 23.75 1.75
N LYS A 122 -16.18 23.52 2.17
CA LYS A 122 -15.25 22.60 1.50
C LYS A 122 -15.49 21.18 2.03
N ASN A 123 -16.35 20.44 1.37
CA ASN A 123 -16.78 19.11 1.81
C ASN A 123 -16.04 18.01 1.04
N ILE A 124 -15.80 16.87 1.69
CA ILE A 124 -15.24 15.67 1.07
C ILE A 124 -16.03 14.43 1.47
N LEU A 125 -16.49 13.68 0.47
CA LEU A 125 -17.11 12.37 0.65
C LEU A 125 -16.10 11.28 0.25
N ILE A 126 -15.83 10.35 1.16
CA ILE A 126 -14.97 9.20 0.90
C ILE A 126 -15.82 7.95 0.91
N LEU A 127 -15.95 7.31 -0.25
CA LEU A 127 -16.66 6.05 -0.42
C LEU A 127 -15.65 4.90 -0.48
N ASN A 128 -15.71 3.99 0.49
CA ASN A 128 -14.90 2.77 0.49
C ASN A 128 -15.70 1.62 -0.13
N LYS A 129 -15.92 1.73 -1.45
CA LYS A 129 -16.68 0.75 -2.24
C LYS A 129 -15.97 0.47 -3.57
N PRO A 130 -16.04 -0.75 -4.10
CA PRO A 130 -15.72 -1.00 -5.50
C PRO A 130 -16.58 -0.12 -6.42
N ILE A 131 -15.97 0.42 -7.48
CA ILE A 131 -16.67 1.34 -8.40
C ILE A 131 -17.94 0.72 -8.98
N GLN A 132 -17.93 -0.61 -9.25
CA GLN A 132 -19.09 -1.34 -9.77
C GLN A 132 -20.27 -1.43 -8.79
N LYS A 133 -20.04 -1.12 -7.51
CA LYS A 133 -21.06 -1.13 -6.45
C LYS A 133 -21.54 0.25 -6.07
N ILE A 134 -21.03 1.29 -6.71
CA ILE A 134 -21.53 2.65 -6.55
C ILE A 134 -22.86 2.76 -7.27
N THR A 135 -23.85 3.30 -6.60
CA THR A 135 -25.24 3.43 -7.06
C THR A 135 -25.68 4.89 -7.02
N ASN A 136 -26.86 5.18 -7.57
CA ASN A 136 -27.47 6.50 -7.51
C ASN A 136 -27.75 6.99 -6.06
N ASN A 137 -27.83 6.07 -5.10
CA ASN A 137 -27.93 6.44 -3.69
C ASN A 137 -26.60 6.95 -3.11
N ASP A 138 -25.46 6.53 -3.69
CA ASP A 138 -24.14 6.98 -3.28
C ASP A 138 -23.77 8.29 -3.99
N ILE A 139 -23.97 8.33 -5.31
CA ILE A 139 -23.71 9.47 -6.20
C ILE A 139 -24.89 9.54 -7.18
N PRO A 140 -25.75 10.57 -7.11
CA PRO A 140 -26.87 10.73 -8.03
C PRO A 140 -26.41 10.90 -9.48
N ASN A 141 -27.28 10.52 -10.43
CA ASN A 141 -27.02 10.79 -11.84
C ASN A 141 -26.87 12.30 -12.08
N GLU A 142 -26.05 12.64 -13.07
CA GLU A 142 -25.82 14.02 -13.52
C GLU A 142 -25.35 14.99 -12.43
N SER A 143 -24.67 14.47 -11.40
CA SER A 143 -24.23 15.24 -10.23
C SER A 143 -22.70 15.47 -10.16
N VAL A 144 -21.97 15.03 -11.18
CA VAL A 144 -20.49 15.11 -11.24
C VAL A 144 -20.09 15.95 -12.44
N ASP A 145 -19.42 17.06 -12.19
CA ASP A 145 -18.92 17.94 -13.25
C ASP A 145 -17.60 17.44 -13.84
N ILE A 146 -16.75 16.85 -13.03
CA ILE A 146 -15.42 16.38 -13.44
C ILE A 146 -15.13 15.01 -12.85
N LEU A 147 -14.75 14.06 -13.71
CA LEU A 147 -14.26 12.73 -13.32
C LEU A 147 -12.76 12.64 -13.64
N ILE A 148 -11.97 12.35 -12.60
CA ILE A 148 -10.53 12.07 -12.75
C ILE A 148 -10.31 10.63 -12.31
N THR A 149 -9.77 9.79 -13.20
CA THR A 149 -9.53 8.38 -12.92
C THR A 149 -8.23 7.90 -13.53
N ASP A 150 -7.55 7.02 -12.81
CA ASP A 150 -6.40 6.26 -13.29
C ASP A 150 -6.68 4.77 -13.01
N PRO A 151 -7.39 4.08 -13.93
CA PRO A 151 -7.77 2.70 -13.73
C PRO A 151 -6.56 1.77 -13.78
N PRO A 152 -6.63 0.59 -13.15
CA PRO A 152 -5.59 -0.41 -13.28
C PRO A 152 -5.38 -0.80 -14.73
N TYR A 153 -4.13 -0.80 -15.18
CA TYR A 153 -3.78 -1.25 -16.53
C TYR A 153 -3.87 -2.77 -16.63
N TYR A 154 -4.64 -3.23 -17.61
CA TYR A 154 -4.79 -4.66 -17.86
C TYR A 154 -3.44 -5.33 -18.01
N ASP A 155 -3.21 -6.36 -17.17
CA ASP A 155 -2.06 -7.27 -17.20
C ASP A 155 -0.65 -6.63 -17.23
N GLN A 156 -0.51 -5.31 -17.12
CA GLN A 156 0.81 -4.64 -17.08
C GLN A 156 1.44 -4.70 -15.70
N VAL A 157 0.64 -4.66 -14.65
CA VAL A 157 1.10 -4.60 -13.26
C VAL A 157 0.53 -5.76 -12.45
N ALA A 158 1.39 -6.47 -11.75
CA ALA A 158 1.04 -7.57 -10.87
C ALA A 158 0.46 -7.04 -9.53
N TYR A 159 -0.68 -6.37 -9.58
CA TYR A 159 -1.28 -5.67 -8.43
C TYR A 159 -1.54 -6.59 -7.23
N SER A 160 -2.08 -7.78 -7.47
CA SER A 160 -2.39 -8.76 -6.42
C SER A 160 -1.14 -9.22 -5.68
N GLU A 161 -0.06 -9.45 -6.41
CA GLU A 161 1.22 -9.86 -5.89
C GLU A 161 1.88 -8.75 -5.08
N TYR A 162 1.83 -7.52 -5.59
CA TYR A 162 2.38 -6.38 -4.88
C TYR A 162 1.66 -6.10 -3.57
N LEU A 163 0.34 -6.24 -3.54
CA LEU A 163 -0.48 -6.01 -2.35
C LEU A 163 -0.12 -6.94 -1.19
N LYS A 164 0.49 -8.11 -1.45
CA LYS A 164 0.92 -9.04 -0.38
C LYS A 164 1.85 -8.41 0.64
N ILE A 165 2.68 -7.46 0.26
CA ILE A 165 3.55 -6.73 1.18
C ILE A 165 2.69 -5.95 2.17
N TRP A 166 1.73 -5.19 1.65
CA TRP A 166 0.84 -4.36 2.48
C TRP A 166 -0.13 -5.20 3.31
N GLU A 167 -0.69 -6.28 2.75
CA GLU A 167 -1.53 -7.22 3.51
C GLU A 167 -0.79 -7.75 4.75
N TYR A 168 0.46 -8.14 4.57
CA TYR A 168 1.26 -8.70 5.65
C TYR A 168 1.56 -7.67 6.74
N PHE A 169 2.13 -6.53 6.38
CA PHE A 169 2.56 -5.52 7.35
C PHE A 169 1.44 -4.61 7.85
N CYS A 170 0.47 -4.29 7.02
CA CYS A 170 -0.63 -3.38 7.39
C CYS A 170 -1.88 -4.12 7.88
N LYS A 171 -1.85 -5.46 7.92
CA LYS A 171 -2.90 -6.31 8.53
C LYS A 171 -4.30 -6.14 7.91
N PHE A 172 -4.39 -5.83 6.63
CA PHE A 172 -5.64 -5.87 5.91
C PHE A 172 -5.72 -7.10 4.98
N LYS A 173 -6.92 -7.45 4.57
CA LYS A 173 -7.16 -8.49 3.57
C LYS A 173 -7.64 -7.85 2.27
N THR A 174 -6.96 -8.14 1.18
CA THR A 174 -7.46 -7.75 -0.15
C THR A 174 -8.64 -8.61 -0.54
N ASN A 175 -9.68 -7.98 -1.05
CA ASN A 175 -10.76 -8.68 -1.70
C ASN A 175 -10.48 -8.78 -3.20
N PHE A 176 -9.88 -9.88 -3.62
CA PHE A 176 -9.52 -10.12 -5.05
C PHE A 176 -10.72 -10.07 -5.99
N LYS A 177 -11.95 -10.31 -5.50
CA LYS A 177 -13.18 -10.15 -6.30
C LYS A 177 -13.48 -8.70 -6.68
N SER A 178 -12.82 -7.75 -6.00
CA SER A 178 -12.97 -6.31 -6.28
C SER A 178 -11.90 -5.79 -7.24
N ILE A 179 -10.92 -6.59 -7.61
CA ILE A 179 -9.94 -6.23 -8.63
C ILE A 179 -10.60 -6.46 -9.98
N LEU A 180 -10.71 -5.38 -10.76
CA LEU A 180 -11.23 -5.46 -12.12
C LEU A 180 -10.27 -6.32 -12.96
N ILE A 181 -10.70 -7.54 -13.26
CA ILE A 181 -10.06 -8.37 -14.27
C ILE A 181 -10.95 -8.22 -15.51
N PHE A 182 -10.53 -7.40 -16.44
CA PHE A 182 -11.10 -7.42 -17.79
C PHE A 182 -10.56 -8.67 -18.47
N LYS A 183 -11.42 -9.62 -18.76
CA LYS A 183 -11.13 -10.73 -19.66
C LYS A 183 -11.33 -10.30 -21.09
#